data_5f7d24487b476645dc92d5c85374d6ae
#
_entry.id   5f7d24487b476645dc92d5c85374d6ae
#
_cell.length_a   1.000
_cell.length_b   1.000
_cell.length_c   1.000
_cell.angle_alpha   90.00
_cell.angle_beta   90.00
_cell.angle_gamma   90.00
#
_symmetry.space_group_name_H-M   'P 1'
#
loop_
_entity.id
_entity.type
_entity.pdbx_description
1 polymer ?
#
loop_
_entity_poly.entity_id
_entity_poly.type
_entity_poly.pdbx_seq_one_letter_code
_entity_poly.pdbx_strand_id
1 'polypeptide(L)'
;MRPDPKQIHTETSALFLDVDGTLVDIQDRPEDVHADAELISLLQELLSLFDGAMALISGRSISDIDRIFGGVVFPAVGAHGAELRHSRTTAQAEPPEPLPDQVLERLQVFAEQHNGIQLEHKQGGVSLHYRRAPELLPQCRLLIG
;
A
#
# COMPACT_ATOMS: atom_id res chain seq x y z
N MET A 1 13.39 -16.43 10.61
CA MET A 1 14.39 -16.01 11.63
C MET A 1 14.00 -14.61 12.06
N ARG A 2 13.73 -14.38 13.35
CA ARG A 2 13.46 -13.01 13.83
C ARG A 2 14.81 -12.28 14.01
N PRO A 3 14.96 -11.05 13.55
CA PRO A 3 16.17 -10.29 13.77
C PRO A 3 16.37 -10.08 15.28
N ASP A 4 17.63 -10.15 15.74
CA ASP A 4 17.97 -9.81 17.12
C ASP A 4 17.88 -8.26 17.25
N PRO A 5 17.02 -7.72 18.13
CA PRO A 5 16.90 -6.27 18.32
C PRO A 5 18.25 -5.59 18.67
N LYS A 6 19.19 -6.32 19.24
CA LYS A 6 20.54 -5.80 19.55
C LYS A 6 21.42 -5.57 18.32
N GLN A 7 21.01 -6.09 17.15
CA GLN A 7 21.72 -5.90 15.87
C GLN A 7 21.18 -4.73 15.06
N ILE A 8 20.12 -4.06 15.53
CA ILE A 8 19.56 -2.89 14.88
C ILE A 8 20.35 -1.66 15.35
N HIS A 9 21.11 -1.10 14.43
CA HIS A 9 21.85 0.15 14.63
C HIS A 9 21.09 1.28 13.92
N THR A 10 20.52 2.19 14.69
CA THR A 10 19.66 3.28 14.16
C THR A 10 20.39 4.19 13.16
N GLU A 11 21.72 4.32 13.32
CA GLU A 11 22.57 5.13 12.44
C GLU A 11 22.82 4.50 11.05
N THR A 12 22.65 3.17 10.90
CA THR A 12 22.99 2.42 9.68
C THR A 12 21.84 1.56 9.17
N SER A 13 20.68 1.60 9.83
CA SER A 13 19.50 0.84 9.47
C SER A 13 18.38 1.76 8.99
N ALA A 14 17.54 1.25 8.10
CA ALA A 14 16.28 1.88 7.75
C ALA A 14 15.11 0.98 8.20
N LEU A 15 14.00 1.59 8.61
CA LEU A 15 12.82 0.90 9.09
C LEU A 15 11.68 1.01 8.08
N PHE A 16 11.24 -0.13 7.55
CA PHE A 16 10.09 -0.22 6.67
C PHE A 16 8.98 -0.99 7.37
N LEU A 17 7.83 -0.35 7.56
CA LEU A 17 6.72 -0.88 8.34
C LEU A 17 5.49 -1.07 7.45
N ASP A 18 5.00 -2.30 7.39
CA ASP A 18 3.70 -2.61 6.80
C ASP A 18 2.57 -2.10 7.70
N VAL A 19 1.46 -1.66 7.10
CA VAL A 19 0.36 -0.99 7.82
C VAL A 19 -0.69 -2.01 8.25
N ASP A 20 -1.36 -2.65 7.30
CA ASP A 20 -2.54 -3.49 7.56
C ASP A 20 -2.14 -4.87 8.13
N GLY A 21 -2.60 -5.18 9.33
CA GLY A 21 -2.28 -6.44 10.02
C GLY A 21 -0.91 -6.43 10.70
N THR A 22 -0.15 -5.31 10.63
CA THR A 22 1.14 -5.12 11.29
C THR A 22 1.07 -3.98 12.30
N LEU A 23 0.78 -2.77 11.86
CA LEU A 23 0.66 -1.59 12.72
C LEU A 23 -0.78 -1.38 13.21
N VAL A 24 -1.75 -1.70 12.38
CA VAL A 24 -3.18 -1.57 12.69
C VAL A 24 -3.91 -2.88 12.39
N ASP A 25 -4.96 -3.16 13.15
CA ASP A 25 -5.79 -4.34 12.93
C ASP A 25 -6.58 -4.23 11.63
N ILE A 26 -6.74 -5.39 10.96
CA ILE A 26 -7.60 -5.52 9.80
C ILE A 26 -9.06 -5.40 10.25
N GLN A 27 -9.80 -4.46 9.65
CA GLN A 27 -11.23 -4.27 9.89
C GLN A 27 -12.07 -4.78 8.71
N ASP A 28 -13.35 -5.02 8.95
CA ASP A 28 -14.29 -5.44 7.91
C ASP A 28 -14.46 -4.37 6.82
N ARG A 29 -14.34 -3.09 7.20
CA ARG A 29 -14.39 -1.94 6.30
C ARG A 29 -13.08 -1.17 6.33
N PRO A 30 -12.50 -0.87 5.17
CA PRO A 30 -11.25 -0.10 5.09
C PRO A 30 -11.31 1.28 5.76
N GLU A 31 -12.49 1.92 5.76
CA GLU A 31 -12.71 3.22 6.39
C GLU A 31 -12.68 3.19 7.91
N ASP A 32 -12.94 2.05 8.54
CA ASP A 32 -12.97 1.89 10.01
C ASP A 32 -11.56 1.71 10.60
N VAL A 33 -10.54 1.54 9.74
CA VAL A 33 -9.16 1.39 10.17
C VAL A 33 -8.60 2.75 10.59
N HIS A 34 -8.08 2.81 11.83
CA HIS A 34 -7.40 3.99 12.38
C HIS A 34 -6.31 3.58 13.37
N ALA A 35 -5.29 4.40 13.48
CA ALA A 35 -4.24 4.28 14.48
C ALA A 35 -4.63 5.06 15.73
N ASP A 36 -4.30 4.52 16.90
CA ASP A 36 -4.44 5.26 18.15
C ASP A 36 -3.30 6.27 18.37
N ALA A 37 -3.48 7.15 19.35
CA ALA A 37 -2.52 8.21 19.64
C ALA A 37 -1.17 7.65 20.15
N GLU A 38 -1.18 6.51 20.83
CA GLU A 38 0.02 5.87 21.36
C GLU A 38 0.91 5.33 20.23
N LEU A 39 0.31 4.63 19.26
CA LEU A 39 1.00 4.17 18.06
C LEU A 39 1.57 5.33 17.22
N ILE A 40 0.78 6.40 17.04
CA ILE A 40 1.23 7.58 16.30
C ILE A 40 2.45 8.21 16.98
N SER A 41 2.40 8.37 18.31
CA SER A 41 3.52 8.92 19.09
C SER A 41 4.78 8.04 18.95
N LEU A 42 4.62 6.72 19.09
CA LEU A 42 5.71 5.77 18.91
C LEU A 42 6.36 5.86 17.52
N LEU A 43 5.57 5.97 16.46
CA LEU A 43 6.08 6.10 15.10
C LEU A 43 6.83 7.43 14.89
N GLN A 44 6.38 8.52 15.51
CA GLN A 44 7.09 9.79 15.48
C GLN A 44 8.44 9.72 16.21
N GLU A 45 8.49 9.03 17.35
CA GLU A 45 9.73 8.78 18.07
C GLU A 45 10.69 7.91 17.26
N LEU A 46 10.21 6.82 16.65
CA LEU A 46 10.99 5.96 15.76
C LEU A 46 11.54 6.73 14.56
N LEU A 47 10.71 7.54 13.90
CA LEU A 47 11.16 8.36 12.78
C LEU A 47 12.29 9.32 13.19
N SER A 48 12.23 9.87 14.40
CA SER A 48 13.29 10.72 14.94
C SER A 48 14.54 9.91 15.32
N LEU A 49 14.36 8.75 15.92
CA LEU A 49 15.45 7.86 16.35
C LEU A 49 16.28 7.34 15.14
N PHE A 50 15.62 7.09 14.02
CA PHE A 50 16.25 6.64 12.78
C PHE A 50 16.67 7.81 11.85
N ASP A 51 16.71 9.03 12.36
CA ASP A 51 17.05 10.25 11.58
C ASP A 51 16.26 10.37 10.26
N GLY A 52 14.98 10.01 10.29
CA GLY A 52 14.10 10.01 9.13
C GLY A 52 14.18 8.76 8.24
N ALA A 53 15.08 7.82 8.52
CA ALA A 53 15.21 6.58 7.74
C ALA A 53 14.11 5.55 8.10
N MET A 54 12.85 5.98 8.00
CA MET A 54 11.67 5.17 8.22
C MET A 54 10.62 5.46 7.14
N ALA A 55 9.91 4.43 6.68
CA ALA A 55 8.76 4.59 5.80
C ALA A 55 7.66 3.57 6.10
N LEU A 56 6.41 4.00 5.93
CA LEU A 56 5.24 3.12 5.92
C LEU A 56 5.06 2.53 4.53
N ILE A 57 4.78 1.22 4.45
CA ILE A 57 4.57 0.51 3.18
C ILE A 57 3.16 -0.08 3.19
N SER A 58 2.35 0.22 2.17
CA SER A 58 0.99 -0.30 2.11
C SER A 58 0.46 -0.45 0.68
N GLY A 59 -0.52 -1.32 0.51
CA GLY A 59 -1.36 -1.34 -0.69
C GLY A 59 -2.39 -0.20 -0.75
N ARG A 60 -2.59 0.51 0.36
CA ARG A 60 -3.46 1.70 0.43
C ARG A 60 -2.83 2.89 -0.25
N SER A 61 -3.66 3.84 -0.69
CA SER A 61 -3.18 5.15 -1.13
C SER A 61 -2.48 5.91 0.01
N ILE A 62 -1.57 6.82 -0.33
CA ILE A 62 -0.93 7.69 0.68
C ILE A 62 -1.97 8.54 1.41
N SER A 63 -3.04 8.96 0.73
CA SER A 63 -4.14 9.69 1.36
C SER A 63 -4.91 8.85 2.40
N ASP A 64 -5.10 7.55 2.16
CA ASP A 64 -5.68 6.64 3.13
C ASP A 64 -4.75 6.40 4.33
N ILE A 65 -3.44 6.27 4.08
CA ILE A 65 -2.44 6.17 5.14
C ILE A 65 -2.53 7.41 6.04
N ASP A 66 -2.54 8.61 5.47
CA ASP A 66 -2.66 9.86 6.24
C ASP A 66 -3.94 9.90 7.08
N ARG A 67 -5.06 9.47 6.52
CA ARG A 67 -6.34 9.36 7.25
C ARG A 67 -6.24 8.40 8.43
N ILE A 68 -5.65 7.22 8.25
CA ILE A 68 -5.47 6.21 9.30
C ILE A 68 -4.65 6.77 10.47
N PHE A 69 -3.60 7.53 10.18
CA PHE A 69 -2.73 8.13 11.19
C PHE A 69 -3.16 9.56 11.61
N GLY A 70 -4.46 9.89 11.47
CA GLY A 70 -5.03 11.14 11.99
C GLY A 70 -4.50 12.41 11.33
N GLY A 71 -4.03 12.33 10.07
CA GLY A 71 -3.44 13.43 9.34
C GLY A 71 -1.95 13.66 9.64
N VAL A 72 -1.35 12.83 10.47
CA VAL A 72 0.11 12.86 10.67
C VAL A 72 0.82 12.28 9.45
N VAL A 73 1.74 13.07 8.90
CA VAL A 73 2.44 12.75 7.66
C VAL A 73 3.74 11.98 7.97
N PHE A 74 3.85 10.77 7.44
CA PHE A 74 5.05 9.93 7.49
C PHE A 74 5.63 9.73 6.08
N PRO A 75 6.94 9.48 5.91
CA PRO A 75 7.45 8.91 4.67
C PRO A 75 6.67 7.63 4.36
N ALA A 76 6.23 7.43 3.12
CA ALA A 76 5.37 6.32 2.79
C ALA A 76 5.50 5.86 1.34
N VAL A 77 5.25 4.57 1.12
CA VAL A 77 5.02 3.96 -0.17
C VAL A 77 3.60 3.42 -0.16
N GLY A 78 2.76 3.97 -1.02
CA GLY A 78 1.34 3.63 -1.16
C GLY A 78 1.00 2.96 -2.48
N ALA A 79 -0.27 2.57 -2.63
CA ALA A 79 -0.83 2.00 -3.86
C ALA A 79 0.04 0.88 -4.46
N HIS A 80 0.53 -0.06 -3.61
CA HIS A 80 1.42 -1.16 -4.01
C HIS A 80 2.73 -0.69 -4.70
N GLY A 81 3.26 0.47 -4.32
CA GLY A 81 4.49 1.03 -4.88
C GLY A 81 4.27 2.10 -5.94
N ALA A 82 3.02 2.38 -6.31
CA ALA A 82 2.67 3.39 -7.31
C ALA A 82 2.77 4.82 -6.78
N GLU A 83 2.67 5.00 -5.47
CA GLU A 83 2.80 6.30 -4.80
C GLU A 83 4.00 6.28 -3.87
N LEU A 84 4.81 7.33 -3.91
CA LEU A 84 6.01 7.46 -3.08
C LEU A 84 6.10 8.84 -2.46
N ARG A 85 6.31 8.90 -1.14
CA ARG A 85 6.59 10.11 -0.39
C ARG A 85 7.86 9.93 0.45
N HIS A 86 8.93 10.63 0.09
CA HIS A 86 10.24 10.48 0.73
C HIS A 86 10.38 11.19 2.09
N SER A 87 9.55 12.19 2.36
CA SER A 87 9.68 12.99 3.58
C SER A 87 8.32 13.50 4.07
N ARG A 88 8.30 14.18 5.22
CA ARG A 88 7.13 14.89 5.74
C ARG A 88 6.68 16.07 4.85
N THR A 89 7.39 16.41 3.81
CA THR A 89 6.96 17.41 2.85
C THR A 89 5.88 16.84 1.94
N THR A 90 4.85 17.62 1.67
CA THR A 90 3.65 17.27 0.91
C THR A 90 3.88 17.08 -0.59
N ALA A 91 5.10 16.88 -1.04
CA ALA A 91 5.33 16.48 -2.42
C ALA A 91 4.79 15.05 -2.59
N GLN A 92 3.55 14.96 -3.07
CA GLN A 92 3.01 13.71 -3.59
C GLN A 92 3.96 13.22 -4.68
N ALA A 93 4.22 11.93 -4.69
CA ALA A 93 4.80 11.29 -5.85
C ALA A 93 3.98 11.66 -7.09
N GLU A 94 4.65 11.85 -8.20
CA GLU A 94 3.94 11.95 -9.46
C GLU A 94 3.02 10.72 -9.58
N PRO A 95 1.75 10.91 -9.92
CA PRO A 95 0.87 9.78 -10.13
C PRO A 95 1.49 8.90 -11.22
N PRO A 96 1.44 7.56 -11.08
CA PRO A 96 1.96 6.67 -12.10
C PRO A 96 1.28 6.99 -13.44
N GLU A 97 2.01 6.77 -14.53
CA GLU A 97 1.43 6.90 -15.86
C GLU A 97 0.17 6.02 -15.96
N PRO A 98 -0.92 6.56 -16.50
CA PRO A 98 -2.14 5.78 -16.65
C PRO A 98 -1.88 4.56 -17.56
N LEU A 99 -2.51 3.45 -17.24
CA LEU A 99 -2.45 2.29 -18.13
C LEU A 99 -2.98 2.65 -19.51
N PRO A 100 -2.36 2.14 -20.60
CA PRO A 100 -2.85 2.34 -21.94
C PRO A 100 -4.32 1.87 -22.09
N ASP A 101 -5.15 2.63 -22.78
CA ASP A 101 -6.56 2.32 -22.98
C ASP A 101 -6.81 0.90 -23.49
N GLN A 102 -5.96 0.43 -24.41
CA GLN A 102 -6.02 -0.94 -24.94
C GLN A 102 -5.86 -2.03 -23.85
N VAL A 103 -5.03 -1.76 -22.84
CA VAL A 103 -4.87 -2.69 -21.72
C VAL A 103 -6.11 -2.68 -20.84
N LEU A 104 -6.64 -1.50 -20.54
CA LEU A 104 -7.87 -1.35 -19.75
C LEU A 104 -9.05 -2.04 -20.44
N GLU A 105 -9.23 -1.83 -21.76
CA GLU A 105 -10.29 -2.47 -22.55
C GLU A 105 -10.19 -4.00 -22.51
N ARG A 106 -8.99 -4.56 -22.70
CA ARG A 106 -8.77 -6.01 -22.62
C ARG A 106 -9.13 -6.58 -21.24
N LEU A 107 -8.74 -5.89 -20.18
CA LEU A 107 -9.05 -6.30 -18.80
C LEU A 107 -10.55 -6.21 -18.52
N GLN A 108 -11.20 -5.17 -19.00
CA GLN A 108 -12.65 -4.96 -18.87
C GLN A 108 -13.43 -6.07 -19.58
N VAL A 109 -13.11 -6.31 -20.87
CA VAL A 109 -13.75 -7.38 -21.66
C VAL A 109 -13.57 -8.74 -20.99
N PHE A 110 -12.37 -9.03 -20.47
CA PHE A 110 -12.13 -10.28 -19.77
C PHE A 110 -12.99 -10.41 -18.51
N ALA A 111 -13.09 -9.34 -17.70
CA ALA A 111 -13.91 -9.36 -16.50
C ALA A 111 -15.41 -9.53 -16.81
N GLU A 112 -15.92 -8.91 -17.88
CA GLU A 112 -17.32 -9.05 -18.32
C GLU A 112 -17.66 -10.45 -18.84
N GLN A 113 -16.69 -11.14 -19.44
CA GLN A 113 -16.87 -12.49 -20.00
C GLN A 113 -16.77 -13.61 -18.97
N HIS A 114 -16.25 -13.31 -17.76
CA HIS A 114 -15.97 -14.34 -16.75
C HIS A 114 -16.65 -14.03 -15.42
N ASN A 115 -17.71 -14.76 -15.08
CA ASN A 115 -18.36 -14.64 -13.79
C ASN A 115 -17.39 -14.92 -12.65
N GLY A 116 -17.36 -14.03 -11.65
CA GLY A 116 -16.46 -14.15 -10.48
C GLY A 116 -15.14 -13.40 -10.62
N ILE A 117 -14.85 -12.86 -11.81
CA ILE A 117 -13.77 -11.89 -12.01
C ILE A 117 -14.33 -10.47 -11.75
N GLN A 118 -13.58 -9.68 -11.01
CA GLN A 118 -13.90 -8.27 -10.76
C GLN A 118 -12.70 -7.40 -11.10
N LEU A 119 -12.91 -6.35 -11.88
CA LEU A 119 -11.93 -5.32 -12.15
C LEU A 119 -12.16 -4.16 -11.19
N GLU A 120 -11.14 -3.82 -10.41
CA GLU A 120 -11.14 -2.67 -9.50
C GLU A 120 -10.19 -1.61 -10.05
N HIS A 121 -10.70 -0.43 -10.35
CA HIS A 121 -9.88 0.71 -10.72
C HIS A 121 -9.28 1.34 -9.46
N LYS A 122 -7.97 1.50 -9.46
CA LYS A 122 -7.20 2.17 -8.40
C LYS A 122 -6.51 3.40 -8.94
N GLN A 123 -6.08 4.27 -8.05
CA GLN A 123 -5.22 5.38 -8.45
C GLN A 123 -3.89 4.82 -8.99
N GLY A 124 -3.66 5.00 -10.29
CA GLY A 124 -2.46 4.52 -10.96
C GLY A 124 -2.44 3.07 -11.42
N GLY A 125 -3.58 2.36 -11.42
CA GLY A 125 -3.62 0.98 -11.88
C GLY A 125 -4.98 0.33 -11.80
N VAL A 126 -5.00 -0.97 -12.03
CA VAL A 126 -6.19 -1.81 -11.87
C VAL A 126 -5.83 -3.10 -11.16
N SER A 127 -6.76 -3.62 -10.37
CA SER A 127 -6.65 -4.95 -9.76
C SER A 127 -7.68 -5.87 -10.38
N LEU A 128 -7.22 -7.05 -10.79
CA LEU A 128 -8.10 -8.12 -11.28
C LEU A 128 -8.31 -9.15 -10.17
N HIS A 129 -9.49 -9.14 -9.57
CA HIS A 129 -9.84 -10.05 -8.50
C HIS A 129 -10.43 -11.33 -9.07
N TYR A 130 -9.84 -12.48 -8.74
CA TYR A 130 -10.27 -13.81 -9.17
C TYR A 130 -10.67 -14.72 -8.00
N ARG A 131 -10.80 -14.18 -6.78
CA ARG A 131 -11.10 -14.98 -5.57
C ARG A 131 -12.36 -15.80 -5.69
N ARG A 132 -13.35 -15.32 -6.47
CA ARG A 132 -14.63 -16.03 -6.72
C ARG A 132 -14.57 -16.99 -7.90
N ALA A 133 -13.46 -17.02 -8.64
CA ALA A 133 -13.21 -17.89 -9.79
C ALA A 133 -11.72 -18.31 -9.80
N PRO A 134 -11.23 -19.03 -8.77
CA PRO A 134 -9.81 -19.36 -8.63
C PRO A 134 -9.27 -20.22 -9.76
N GLU A 135 -10.12 -20.97 -10.47
CA GLU A 135 -9.80 -21.76 -11.65
C GLU A 135 -9.35 -20.90 -12.84
N LEU A 136 -9.71 -19.62 -12.87
CA LEU A 136 -9.32 -18.67 -13.92
C LEU A 136 -7.94 -18.03 -13.68
N LEU A 137 -7.25 -18.36 -12.60
CA LEU A 137 -5.90 -17.84 -12.31
C LEU A 137 -4.92 -18.01 -13.48
N PRO A 138 -4.85 -19.17 -14.20
CA PRO A 138 -3.96 -19.30 -15.34
C PRO A 138 -4.26 -18.32 -16.48
N GLN A 139 -5.55 -18.07 -16.76
CA GLN A 139 -5.98 -17.11 -17.79
C GLN A 139 -5.70 -15.66 -17.36
N CYS A 140 -5.94 -15.33 -16.08
CA CYS A 140 -5.58 -14.02 -15.54
C CYS A 140 -4.07 -13.74 -15.71
N ARG A 141 -3.21 -14.73 -15.43
CA ARG A 141 -1.76 -14.61 -15.63
C ARG A 141 -1.37 -14.39 -17.08
N LEU A 142 -2.00 -15.11 -18.01
CA LEU A 142 -1.75 -14.93 -19.46
C LEU A 142 -2.22 -13.56 -19.98
N LEU A 143 -3.23 -12.98 -19.34
CA LEU A 143 -3.77 -11.68 -19.73
C LEU A 143 -2.84 -10.53 -19.33
N ILE A 144 -2.10 -10.68 -18.21
CA ILE A 144 -1.25 -9.65 -17.61
C ILE A 144 0.23 -9.78 -18.04
N GLY A 145 0.67 -10.98 -18.36
CA GLY A 145 2.05 -11.30 -18.79
C GLY A 145 2.25 -11.24 -20.25
#